data_53777ba404ee1a02cf1ec69ca704c8bc
#
_entry.id   53777ba404ee1a02cf1ec69ca704c8bc
#
_cell.length_a   1.000
_cell.length_b   1.000
_cell.length_c   1.000
_cell.angle_alpha   90.00
_cell.angle_beta   90.00
_cell.angle_gamma   90.00
#
_symmetry.space_group_name_H-M   'P 1'
#
loop_
_entity.id
_entity.type
_entity.pdbx_description
1 polymer ?
#
loop_
_entity_poly.entity_id
_entity_poly.type
_entity_poly.pdbx_seq_one_letter_code
_entity_poly.pdbx_strand_id
1 'polypeptide(L)'
;MDRSRVTSWQLAHRVSATEVVVAQIVGVLAGALASVCGVVWWGAVILAVVVALLAVVPIGGWSTLVWARTAWRYFTTPKVPRFRTVSFAGPTGQSVGLRWDGASVVAVVEVLPPAGSLTQITRDGFQSTHDLPTEALAGCLVQHDISLSGIDIVSHGYRAAAGTPATDVYDRLVGPLPATATRTVWVALRFDATGSVEAVARRGGGEHGASRAITIAASRVVRALADAACRARILTAPEIDSAALVISRGVDPRSLTQTWKHALLPGVCNTGYSVDPRFLSKELLAKLWVPSSLGTTVTIRLRPSANDGQVLIGAGCRITTRTMPEPFAVHGLVSMRGRHKESLLSNLPVAVSDLDAVMPMADVPVDTVRHLQLPPAGCGQLIGSDDYGHGITARIFGPGVGMVYVAGELYLAQQLVFRAVATGARVLIQTDRPDAWSSLIDSIATPDRLRVAGHNSQSDNKFNTVVFDGVEASTPRGGVTALYLYAEPSQWPGAEPDLSIVQPSAMGDRILLSTGGTSIELMLVTISSETAFIGRPRAVDDYQLAYQS
;
A
#
# COMPACT_ATOMS: atom_id res chain seq x y z
N MET A 1 1.58 29.25 4.99
CA MET A 1 0.46 29.27 4.02
C MET A 1 -0.63 30.18 4.56
N ASP A 2 -0.89 31.27 3.87
CA ASP A 2 -1.78 32.37 4.31
C ASP A 2 -3.25 31.89 4.32
N ARG A 3 -3.88 31.92 5.49
CA ARG A 3 -5.27 31.48 5.71
C ARG A 3 -6.32 32.29 4.92
N SER A 4 -5.97 33.43 4.38
CA SER A 4 -6.90 34.34 3.67
C SER A 4 -7.19 33.91 2.23
N ARG A 5 -6.35 33.06 1.59
CA ARG A 5 -6.57 32.53 0.23
C ARG A 5 -7.40 31.26 0.19
N VAL A 6 -7.65 30.62 1.34
CA VAL A 6 -8.36 29.34 1.42
C VAL A 6 -9.87 29.48 1.27
N THR A 7 -10.44 30.64 1.60
CA THR A 7 -11.89 30.82 1.63
C THR A 7 -12.55 30.98 0.26
N SER A 8 -11.87 31.57 -0.73
CA SER A 8 -12.44 31.75 -2.08
C SER A 8 -12.37 30.46 -2.94
N TRP A 9 -11.43 29.56 -2.65
CA TRP A 9 -11.30 28.28 -3.34
C TRP A 9 -12.31 27.22 -2.88
N GLN A 10 -12.86 27.34 -1.68
CA GLN A 10 -13.77 26.32 -1.13
C GLN A 10 -15.12 26.21 -1.85
N LEU A 11 -15.57 27.26 -2.50
CA LEU A 11 -16.83 27.24 -3.27
C LEU A 11 -16.62 26.84 -4.74
N ALA A 12 -15.50 27.20 -5.34
CA ALA A 12 -15.25 26.97 -6.77
C ALA A 12 -14.97 25.49 -7.12
N HIS A 13 -14.47 24.67 -6.17
CA HIS A 13 -14.13 23.25 -6.43
C HIS A 13 -15.25 22.26 -6.10
N ARG A 14 -16.37 22.71 -5.55
CA ARG A 14 -17.52 21.84 -5.26
C ARG A 14 -18.43 21.61 -6.47
N VAL A 15 -18.37 22.50 -7.44
CA VAL A 15 -19.20 22.43 -8.66
C VAL A 15 -18.33 22.83 -9.84
N SER A 16 -18.11 21.90 -10.78
CA SER A 16 -17.36 22.21 -11.99
C SER A 16 -18.20 23.10 -12.93
N ALA A 17 -17.53 23.89 -13.79
CA ALA A 17 -18.24 24.68 -14.81
C ALA A 17 -19.12 23.78 -15.70
N THR A 18 -18.69 22.58 -16.00
CA THR A 18 -19.47 21.58 -16.72
C THR A 18 -20.74 21.18 -15.98
N GLU A 19 -20.68 21.01 -14.65
CA GLU A 19 -21.86 20.68 -13.84
C GLU A 19 -22.87 21.83 -13.83
N VAL A 20 -22.40 23.07 -13.78
CA VAL A 20 -23.28 24.26 -13.87
C VAL A 20 -23.99 24.30 -15.22
N VAL A 21 -23.26 24.10 -16.32
CA VAL A 21 -23.85 24.07 -17.67
C VAL A 21 -24.87 22.94 -17.81
N VAL A 22 -24.54 21.75 -17.34
CA VAL A 22 -25.48 20.61 -17.37
C VAL A 22 -26.69 20.87 -16.48
N ALA A 23 -26.53 21.46 -15.30
CA ALA A 23 -27.64 21.84 -14.42
C ALA A 23 -28.58 22.86 -15.10
N GLN A 24 -28.01 23.85 -15.80
CA GLN A 24 -28.80 24.82 -16.59
C GLN A 24 -29.58 24.12 -17.71
N ILE A 25 -28.93 23.22 -18.47
CA ILE A 25 -29.59 22.45 -19.53
C ILE A 25 -30.75 21.62 -18.95
N VAL A 26 -30.54 20.91 -17.86
CA VAL A 26 -31.58 20.10 -17.20
C VAL A 26 -32.73 21.00 -16.70
N GLY A 27 -32.41 22.17 -16.13
CA GLY A 27 -33.41 23.14 -15.72
C GLY A 27 -34.25 23.66 -16.89
N VAL A 28 -33.58 24.05 -17.99
CA VAL A 28 -34.28 24.52 -19.20
C VAL A 28 -35.21 23.42 -19.80
N LEU A 29 -34.73 22.18 -19.85
CA LEU A 29 -35.54 21.05 -20.33
C LEU A 29 -36.74 20.80 -19.42
N ALA A 30 -36.59 20.90 -18.10
CA ALA A 30 -37.71 20.77 -17.17
C ALA A 30 -38.73 21.89 -17.33
N GLY A 31 -38.27 23.14 -17.52
CA GLY A 31 -39.16 24.29 -17.79
C GLY A 31 -39.89 24.15 -19.13
N ALA A 32 -39.20 23.72 -20.19
CA ALA A 32 -39.80 23.47 -21.49
C ALA A 32 -40.89 22.39 -21.43
N LEU A 33 -40.59 21.28 -20.71
CA LEU A 33 -41.58 20.21 -20.52
C LEU A 33 -42.79 20.71 -19.74
N ALA A 34 -42.62 21.50 -18.71
CA ALA A 34 -43.70 22.10 -17.94
C ALA A 34 -44.58 23.02 -18.81
N SER A 35 -43.96 23.81 -19.71
CA SER A 35 -44.69 24.66 -20.66
C SER A 35 -45.55 23.83 -21.65
N VAL A 36 -45.00 22.70 -22.13
CA VAL A 36 -45.78 21.77 -22.99
C VAL A 36 -46.96 21.14 -22.23
N CYS A 37 -46.80 20.91 -20.92
CA CYS A 37 -47.87 20.42 -20.03
C CYS A 37 -48.87 21.50 -19.63
N GLY A 38 -48.81 22.70 -20.18
CA GLY A 38 -49.77 23.78 -19.95
C GLY A 38 -49.51 24.63 -18.71
N VAL A 39 -48.33 24.52 -18.10
CA VAL A 39 -47.92 25.40 -16.99
C VAL A 39 -47.67 26.82 -17.51
N VAL A 40 -48.20 27.83 -16.79
CA VAL A 40 -48.01 29.24 -17.13
C VAL A 40 -46.50 29.55 -17.22
N TRP A 41 -46.09 30.38 -18.18
CA TRP A 41 -44.71 30.65 -18.52
C TRP A 41 -43.81 31.00 -17.31
N TRP A 42 -44.30 31.84 -16.38
CA TRP A 42 -43.56 32.20 -15.15
C TRP A 42 -43.38 31.00 -14.22
N GLY A 43 -44.35 30.08 -14.13
CA GLY A 43 -44.24 28.84 -13.38
C GLY A 43 -43.20 27.88 -14.00
N ALA A 44 -43.13 27.81 -15.33
CA ALA A 44 -42.12 27.05 -16.04
C ALA A 44 -40.70 27.60 -15.80
N VAL A 45 -40.52 28.93 -15.76
CA VAL A 45 -39.27 29.58 -15.45
C VAL A 45 -38.83 29.33 -13.98
N ILE A 46 -39.76 29.44 -13.03
CA ILE A 46 -39.48 29.11 -11.63
C ILE A 46 -39.03 27.67 -11.48
N LEU A 47 -39.74 26.73 -12.14
CA LEU A 47 -39.37 25.30 -12.11
C LEU A 47 -38.00 25.07 -12.71
N ALA A 48 -37.67 25.71 -13.83
CA ALA A 48 -36.34 25.61 -14.45
C ALA A 48 -35.24 26.05 -13.50
N VAL A 49 -35.42 27.19 -12.83
CA VAL A 49 -34.42 27.71 -11.85
C VAL A 49 -34.32 26.79 -10.64
N VAL A 50 -35.44 26.33 -10.09
CA VAL A 50 -35.42 25.43 -8.91
C VAL A 50 -34.73 24.10 -9.26
N VAL A 51 -35.03 23.51 -10.41
CA VAL A 51 -34.37 22.26 -10.83
C VAL A 51 -32.88 22.46 -11.04
N ALA A 52 -32.47 23.56 -11.68
CA ALA A 52 -31.05 23.87 -11.87
C ALA A 52 -30.33 24.06 -10.54
N LEU A 53 -30.94 24.77 -9.58
CA LEU A 53 -30.38 24.95 -8.24
C LEU A 53 -30.27 23.62 -7.48
N LEU A 54 -31.33 22.82 -7.51
CA LEU A 54 -31.33 21.50 -6.87
C LEU A 54 -30.27 20.56 -7.47
N ALA A 55 -30.02 20.66 -8.77
CA ALA A 55 -29.00 19.84 -9.44
C ALA A 55 -27.57 20.12 -8.93
N VAL A 56 -27.32 21.31 -8.36
CA VAL A 56 -26.01 21.75 -7.88
C VAL A 56 -25.85 21.60 -6.36
N VAL A 57 -26.94 21.31 -5.61
CA VAL A 57 -26.87 21.17 -4.14
C VAL A 57 -25.85 20.10 -3.74
N PRO A 58 -24.85 20.44 -2.89
CA PRO A 58 -23.86 19.47 -2.44
C PRO A 58 -24.42 18.58 -1.32
N ILE A 59 -24.45 17.27 -1.55
CA ILE A 59 -24.84 16.26 -0.57
C ILE A 59 -23.64 15.32 -0.32
N GLY A 60 -23.10 15.31 0.91
CA GLY A 60 -21.97 14.44 1.25
C GLY A 60 -20.71 14.66 0.40
N GLY A 61 -20.45 15.88 -0.03
CA GLY A 61 -19.27 16.27 -0.83
C GLY A 61 -19.44 16.21 -2.35
N TRP A 62 -20.59 15.75 -2.85
CA TRP A 62 -20.90 15.65 -4.28
C TRP A 62 -22.21 16.37 -4.62
N SER A 63 -22.31 16.97 -5.82
CA SER A 63 -23.57 17.57 -6.29
C SER A 63 -24.63 16.49 -6.54
N THR A 64 -25.91 16.86 -6.44
CA THR A 64 -27.02 15.94 -6.72
C THR A 64 -26.97 15.42 -8.16
N LEU A 65 -26.46 16.21 -9.10
CA LEU A 65 -26.23 15.78 -10.48
C LEU A 65 -25.19 14.63 -10.55
N VAL A 66 -24.10 14.74 -9.79
CA VAL A 66 -23.09 13.67 -9.69
C VAL A 66 -23.69 12.41 -9.07
N TRP A 67 -24.56 12.57 -8.05
CA TRP A 67 -25.29 11.43 -7.47
C TRP A 67 -26.23 10.78 -8.46
N ALA A 68 -27.00 11.54 -9.22
CA ALA A 68 -27.90 11.03 -10.25
C ALA A 68 -27.11 10.27 -11.34
N ARG A 69 -26.00 10.85 -11.82
CA ARG A 69 -25.10 10.19 -12.77
C ARG A 69 -24.49 8.91 -12.19
N THR A 70 -24.12 8.94 -10.90
CA THR A 70 -23.56 7.77 -10.20
C THR A 70 -24.62 6.67 -10.08
N ALA A 71 -25.84 7.01 -9.67
CA ALA A 71 -26.94 6.06 -9.61
C ALA A 71 -27.25 5.45 -10.99
N TRP A 72 -27.31 6.27 -12.03
CA TRP A 72 -27.48 5.80 -13.40
C TRP A 72 -26.38 4.81 -13.80
N ARG A 73 -25.12 5.18 -13.60
CA ARG A 73 -23.96 4.30 -13.89
C ARG A 73 -24.01 3.02 -13.06
N TYR A 74 -24.38 3.10 -11.78
CA TYR A 74 -24.50 1.93 -10.92
C TYR A 74 -25.42 0.86 -11.48
N PHE A 75 -26.57 1.27 -12.07
CA PHE A 75 -27.52 0.35 -12.67
C PHE A 75 -27.19 -0.06 -14.10
N THR A 76 -26.45 0.76 -14.85
CA THR A 76 -26.21 0.54 -16.29
C THR A 76 -24.80 0.06 -16.61
N THR A 77 -23.83 0.19 -15.68
CA THR A 77 -22.44 -0.12 -15.98
C THR A 77 -22.19 -1.63 -16.07
N PRO A 78 -21.53 -2.11 -17.14
CA PRO A 78 -21.27 -3.52 -17.36
C PRO A 78 -20.31 -4.10 -16.30
N LYS A 79 -20.18 -5.42 -16.27
CA LYS A 79 -19.24 -6.18 -15.43
C LYS A 79 -17.80 -5.69 -15.62
N VAL A 80 -16.90 -6.05 -14.70
CA VAL A 80 -15.47 -5.75 -14.79
C VAL A 80 -14.93 -6.17 -16.15
N PRO A 81 -14.21 -5.30 -16.89
CA PRO A 81 -13.69 -5.62 -18.21
C PRO A 81 -12.69 -6.78 -18.14
N ARG A 82 -12.56 -7.49 -19.27
CA ARG A 82 -11.50 -8.50 -19.44
C ARG A 82 -10.21 -7.77 -19.80
N PHE A 83 -9.23 -7.88 -18.97
CA PHE A 83 -7.89 -7.36 -19.27
C PHE A 83 -7.12 -8.38 -20.09
N ARG A 84 -6.39 -7.90 -21.10
CA ARG A 84 -5.46 -8.70 -21.88
C ARG A 84 -4.04 -8.41 -21.40
N THR A 85 -3.45 -9.35 -20.66
CA THR A 85 -2.05 -9.27 -20.25
C THR A 85 -1.22 -10.05 -21.25
N VAL A 86 -0.16 -9.45 -21.78
CA VAL A 86 0.74 -10.05 -22.79
C VAL A 86 2.18 -9.87 -22.36
N SER A 87 3.05 -10.81 -22.76
CA SER A 87 4.50 -10.69 -22.60
C SER A 87 5.07 -10.04 -23.85
N PHE A 88 5.93 -9.05 -23.68
CA PHE A 88 6.66 -8.36 -24.74
C PHE A 88 8.16 -8.49 -24.51
N ALA A 89 8.91 -8.81 -25.56
CA ALA A 89 10.37 -8.85 -25.49
C ALA A 89 10.94 -7.43 -25.52
N GLY A 90 11.54 -7.03 -24.39
CA GLY A 90 12.20 -5.74 -24.27
C GLY A 90 13.50 -5.67 -25.09
N PRO A 91 14.10 -4.47 -25.23
CA PRO A 91 15.31 -4.25 -26.03
C PRO A 91 16.52 -5.09 -25.58
N THR A 92 16.57 -5.45 -24.30
CA THR A 92 17.63 -6.25 -23.67
C THR A 92 17.31 -7.74 -23.62
N GLY A 93 16.24 -8.19 -24.30
CA GLY A 93 15.76 -9.58 -24.26
C GLY A 93 14.96 -9.94 -23.01
N GLN A 94 14.80 -9.03 -22.06
CA GLN A 94 13.97 -9.25 -20.88
C GLN A 94 12.48 -9.32 -21.24
N SER A 95 11.72 -10.20 -20.59
CA SER A 95 10.27 -10.27 -20.75
C SER A 95 9.61 -9.14 -19.95
N VAL A 96 8.82 -8.31 -20.60
CA VAL A 96 8.06 -7.20 -20.01
C VAL A 96 6.58 -7.53 -20.08
N GLY A 97 5.88 -7.43 -18.94
CA GLY A 97 4.43 -7.55 -18.88
C GLY A 97 3.74 -6.27 -19.33
N LEU A 98 2.79 -6.42 -20.25
CA LEU A 98 1.96 -5.31 -20.72
C LEU A 98 0.49 -5.68 -20.57
N ARG A 99 -0.30 -4.75 -20.03
CA ARG A 99 -1.73 -4.93 -19.85
C ARG A 99 -2.52 -3.93 -20.69
N TRP A 100 -3.42 -4.44 -21.51
CA TRP A 100 -4.17 -3.66 -22.48
C TRP A 100 -5.63 -3.49 -22.08
N ASP A 101 -6.15 -2.28 -22.31
CA ASP A 101 -7.59 -1.94 -22.33
C ASP A 101 -7.84 -1.01 -23.52
N GLY A 102 -8.36 -1.55 -24.60
CA GLY A 102 -8.51 -0.81 -25.86
C GLY A 102 -7.15 -0.30 -26.37
N ALA A 103 -7.02 1.01 -26.52
CA ALA A 103 -5.81 1.69 -26.95
C ALA A 103 -4.84 2.04 -25.80
N SER A 104 -5.29 1.89 -24.56
CA SER A 104 -4.47 2.10 -23.37
C SER A 104 -3.63 0.89 -23.04
N VAL A 105 -2.37 1.08 -22.76
CA VAL A 105 -1.45 0.05 -22.29
C VAL A 105 -0.77 0.47 -20.99
N VAL A 106 -0.59 -0.49 -20.09
CA VAL A 106 0.09 -0.30 -18.81
C VAL A 106 1.28 -1.25 -18.71
N ALA A 107 2.44 -0.71 -18.33
CA ALA A 107 3.57 -1.46 -17.79
C ALA A 107 3.67 -1.20 -16.29
N VAL A 108 4.08 -2.19 -15.52
CA VAL A 108 4.17 -2.09 -14.06
C VAL A 108 5.60 -2.27 -13.61
N VAL A 109 6.07 -1.35 -12.79
CA VAL A 109 7.37 -1.39 -12.12
C VAL A 109 7.15 -1.66 -10.64
N GLU A 110 7.81 -2.68 -10.10
CA GLU A 110 7.82 -2.96 -8.67
C GLU A 110 8.99 -2.25 -8.02
N VAL A 111 8.71 -1.51 -6.95
CA VAL A 111 9.73 -0.90 -6.11
C VAL A 111 10.24 -1.93 -5.14
N LEU A 112 11.56 -2.14 -5.13
CA LEU A 112 12.19 -3.10 -4.23
C LEU A 112 12.49 -2.45 -2.90
N PRO A 113 12.21 -3.15 -1.78
CA PRO A 113 12.49 -2.59 -0.47
C PRO A 113 13.98 -2.29 -0.30
N PRO A 114 14.35 -1.16 0.34
CA PRO A 114 15.73 -0.87 0.68
C PRO A 114 16.24 -1.88 1.72
N ALA A 115 17.51 -2.29 1.60
CA ALA A 115 18.15 -3.11 2.61
C ALA A 115 18.34 -2.29 3.89
N GLY A 116 18.21 -2.92 5.06
CA GLY A 116 18.58 -2.35 6.34
C GLY A 116 17.81 -1.08 6.75
N SER A 117 16.59 -0.85 6.27
CA SER A 117 15.83 0.33 6.63
C SER A 117 15.20 0.19 8.01
N LEU A 118 15.42 1.19 8.86
CA LEU A 118 14.72 1.39 10.13
C LEU A 118 13.61 2.43 9.93
N THR A 119 12.50 2.25 10.63
CA THR A 119 11.41 3.23 10.63
C THR A 119 11.04 3.56 12.07
N GLN A 120 11.08 4.86 12.38
CA GLN A 120 10.58 5.39 13.63
C GLN A 120 9.10 5.70 13.47
N ILE A 121 8.28 5.23 14.42
CA ILE A 121 6.84 5.41 14.39
C ILE A 121 6.42 6.25 15.58
N THR A 122 5.65 7.30 15.29
CA THR A 122 5.04 8.18 16.28
C THR A 122 3.53 8.20 16.10
N ARG A 123 2.80 8.83 17.03
CA ARG A 123 1.33 8.99 16.93
C ARG A 123 0.90 9.78 15.69
N ASP A 124 1.72 10.72 15.25
CA ASP A 124 1.40 11.64 14.16
C ASP A 124 1.86 11.16 12.80
N GLY A 125 2.71 10.12 12.76
CA GLY A 125 3.25 9.61 11.51
C GLY A 125 4.37 8.62 11.70
N PHE A 126 5.17 8.47 10.64
CA PHE A 126 6.38 7.67 10.64
C PHE A 126 7.51 8.46 9.98
N GLN A 127 8.72 8.17 10.39
CA GLN A 127 9.94 8.67 9.74
C GLN A 127 10.71 7.46 9.22
N SER A 128 10.91 7.42 7.91
CA SER A 128 11.71 6.40 7.23
C SER A 128 13.00 7.05 6.72
N THR A 129 14.08 6.28 6.70
CA THR A 129 15.34 6.72 6.07
C THR A 129 15.25 6.79 4.55
N HIS A 130 14.21 6.20 3.96
CA HIS A 130 14.04 6.11 2.51
C HIS A 130 12.60 6.49 2.13
N ASP A 131 12.48 7.45 1.23
CA ASP A 131 11.22 7.83 0.60
C ASP A 131 11.25 7.52 -0.90
N LEU A 132 10.07 7.27 -1.46
CA LEU A 132 9.92 7.13 -2.90
C LEU A 132 10.16 8.48 -3.58
N PRO A 133 11.01 8.57 -4.63
CA PRO A 133 11.30 9.83 -5.32
C PRO A 133 10.14 10.25 -6.23
N THR A 134 9.06 10.74 -5.62
CA THR A 134 7.80 11.08 -6.30
C THR A 134 7.96 12.22 -7.29
N GLU A 135 8.88 13.16 -7.04
CA GLU A 135 9.22 14.23 -7.97
C GLU A 135 9.89 13.68 -9.24
N ALA A 136 10.83 12.74 -9.11
CA ALA A 136 11.44 12.06 -10.25
C ALA A 136 10.40 11.26 -11.06
N LEU A 137 9.42 10.63 -10.39
CA LEU A 137 8.31 9.97 -11.07
C LEU A 137 7.42 10.96 -11.82
N ALA A 138 7.11 12.12 -11.23
CA ALA A 138 6.36 13.17 -11.91
C ALA A 138 7.11 13.68 -13.15
N GLY A 139 8.43 13.86 -13.06
CA GLY A 139 9.29 14.20 -14.21
C GLY A 139 9.31 13.16 -15.32
N CYS A 140 8.96 11.90 -15.01
CA CYS A 140 8.85 10.84 -16.00
C CYS A 140 7.52 10.84 -16.78
N LEU A 141 6.56 11.72 -16.50
CA LEU A 141 5.32 11.84 -17.27
C LEU A 141 5.57 12.21 -18.73
N VAL A 142 6.57 13.07 -18.98
CA VAL A 142 7.00 13.47 -20.33
C VAL A 142 8.45 13.07 -20.51
N GLN A 143 8.72 12.18 -21.45
CA GLN A 143 10.03 11.58 -21.69
C GLN A 143 10.43 11.77 -23.16
N HIS A 144 10.95 12.95 -23.52
CA HIS A 144 11.23 13.35 -24.90
C HIS A 144 9.97 13.28 -25.79
N ASP A 145 9.91 12.28 -26.67
CA ASP A 145 8.80 12.06 -27.59
C ASP A 145 7.71 11.10 -27.06
N ILE A 146 7.90 10.55 -25.83
CA ILE A 146 6.92 9.66 -25.18
C ILE A 146 6.23 10.45 -24.05
N SER A 147 4.94 10.71 -24.21
CA SER A 147 4.11 11.28 -23.15
C SER A 147 3.25 10.18 -22.56
N LEU A 148 3.41 9.94 -21.26
CA LEU A 148 2.54 9.02 -20.51
C LEU A 148 1.22 9.71 -20.23
N SER A 149 0.10 8.98 -20.39
CA SER A 149 -1.22 9.47 -19.95
C SER A 149 -1.33 9.53 -18.43
N GLY A 150 -0.42 8.86 -17.71
CA GLY A 150 -0.31 8.96 -16.27
C GLY A 150 0.61 7.94 -15.63
N ILE A 151 0.88 8.18 -14.35
CA ILE A 151 1.61 7.28 -13.45
C ILE A 151 0.76 7.06 -12.21
N ASP A 152 0.48 5.80 -11.87
CA ASP A 152 -0.22 5.43 -10.64
C ASP A 152 0.75 4.75 -9.69
N ILE A 153 0.94 5.31 -8.50
CA ILE A 153 1.76 4.73 -7.42
C ILE A 153 0.80 3.96 -6.52
N VAL A 154 0.80 2.64 -6.62
CA VAL A 154 -0.10 1.73 -5.88
C VAL A 154 0.67 1.13 -4.72
N SER A 155 0.37 1.55 -3.50
CA SER A 155 0.92 1.01 -2.26
C SER A 155 -0.11 0.08 -1.62
N HIS A 156 0.22 -1.20 -1.46
CA HIS A 156 -0.64 -2.20 -0.81
C HIS A 156 0.08 -2.87 0.35
N GLY A 157 -0.59 -3.00 1.48
CA GLY A 157 0.00 -3.63 2.65
C GLY A 157 -1.00 -3.86 3.78
N TYR A 158 -0.48 -4.36 4.90
CA TYR A 158 -1.24 -4.61 6.12
C TYR A 158 -0.35 -4.42 7.36
N ARG A 159 -0.99 -4.15 8.50
CA ARG A 159 -0.33 -3.98 9.80
C ARG A 159 0.09 -5.32 10.40
N ALA A 160 -0.83 -6.27 10.34
CA ALA A 160 -0.64 -7.62 10.82
C ALA A 160 -1.31 -8.63 9.88
N ALA A 161 -0.72 -9.80 9.72
CA ALA A 161 -1.20 -10.84 8.82
C ALA A 161 -2.31 -11.65 9.49
N ALA A 162 -3.52 -11.60 8.95
CA ALA A 162 -4.63 -12.34 9.49
C ALA A 162 -4.39 -13.87 9.52
N GLY A 163 -4.97 -14.53 10.52
CA GLY A 163 -5.06 -15.99 10.58
C GLY A 163 -4.25 -16.67 11.69
N THR A 164 -3.67 -15.90 12.61
CA THR A 164 -3.03 -16.45 13.82
C THR A 164 -3.44 -15.67 15.07
N PRO A 165 -3.45 -16.27 16.27
CA PRO A 165 -3.66 -15.54 17.52
C PRO A 165 -2.63 -14.43 17.75
N ALA A 166 -1.41 -14.61 17.27
CA ALA A 166 -0.35 -13.59 17.34
C ALA A 166 -0.73 -12.28 16.63
N THR A 167 -1.55 -12.34 15.59
CA THR A 167 -2.04 -11.17 14.84
C THR A 167 -2.80 -10.19 15.73
N ASP A 168 -3.75 -10.71 16.53
CA ASP A 168 -4.61 -9.87 17.39
C ASP A 168 -3.82 -9.25 18.54
N VAL A 169 -2.81 -9.98 19.04
CA VAL A 169 -1.90 -9.49 20.09
C VAL A 169 -1.01 -8.39 19.53
N TYR A 170 -0.43 -8.62 18.36
CA TYR A 170 0.44 -7.63 17.70
C TYR A 170 -0.33 -6.36 17.31
N ASP A 171 -1.56 -6.49 16.83
CA ASP A 171 -2.40 -5.33 16.48
C ASP A 171 -2.71 -4.46 17.71
N ARG A 172 -2.91 -5.09 18.89
CA ARG A 172 -3.05 -4.40 20.18
C ARG A 172 -1.74 -3.75 20.65
N LEU A 173 -0.60 -4.41 20.43
CA LEU A 173 0.73 -3.88 20.76
C LEU A 173 1.01 -2.59 19.96
N VAL A 174 0.74 -2.61 18.67
CA VAL A 174 0.92 -1.44 17.78
C VAL A 174 -0.10 -0.34 18.08
N GLY A 175 -1.33 -0.71 18.50
CA GLY A 175 -2.37 0.25 18.86
C GLY A 175 -2.73 1.20 17.71
N PRO A 176 -2.94 2.51 17.96
CA PRO A 176 -3.35 3.48 16.95
C PRO A 176 -2.19 4.05 16.11
N LEU A 177 -1.01 3.42 16.15
CA LEU A 177 0.14 3.90 15.39
C LEU A 177 0.00 3.57 13.90
N PRO A 178 0.48 4.42 12.98
CA PRO A 178 0.41 4.20 11.53
C PRO A 178 1.50 3.22 11.03
N ALA A 179 1.61 2.07 11.69
CA ALA A 179 2.56 1.03 11.36
C ALA A 179 2.01 0.10 10.29
N THR A 180 2.75 -0.11 9.21
CA THR A 180 2.42 -1.05 8.14
C THR A 180 3.54 -2.06 8.04
N ALA A 181 3.38 -3.24 8.65
CA ALA A 181 4.44 -4.23 8.69
C ALA A 181 4.86 -4.66 7.28
N THR A 182 3.90 -4.94 6.42
CA THR A 182 4.14 -5.35 5.04
C THR A 182 3.54 -4.35 4.09
N ARG A 183 4.35 -3.84 3.15
CA ARG A 183 3.93 -2.95 2.08
C ARG A 183 4.71 -3.28 0.82
N THR A 184 4.00 -3.42 -0.28
CA THR A 184 4.57 -3.50 -1.62
C THR A 184 4.10 -2.28 -2.41
N VAL A 185 5.00 -1.69 -3.17
CA VAL A 185 4.72 -0.51 -3.99
C VAL A 185 4.94 -0.86 -5.45
N TRP A 186 3.92 -0.60 -6.25
CA TRP A 186 3.98 -0.71 -7.70
C TRP A 186 3.75 0.65 -8.34
N VAL A 187 4.52 0.93 -9.38
CA VAL A 187 4.37 2.11 -10.23
C VAL A 187 3.81 1.65 -11.56
N ALA A 188 2.53 1.91 -11.80
CA ALA A 188 1.85 1.57 -13.04
C ALA A 188 1.92 2.75 -14.01
N LEU A 189 2.62 2.55 -15.13
CA LEU A 189 2.82 3.53 -16.18
C LEU A 189 1.73 3.37 -17.23
N ARG A 190 0.95 4.40 -17.47
CA ARG A 190 -0.14 4.40 -18.43
C ARG A 190 0.28 5.12 -19.71
N PHE A 191 0.05 4.49 -20.83
CA PHE A 191 0.31 5.06 -22.16
C PHE A 191 -0.92 4.91 -23.05
N ASP A 192 -1.35 6.00 -23.65
CA ASP A 192 -2.44 6.01 -24.62
C ASP A 192 -1.86 6.06 -26.03
N ALA A 193 -2.05 4.96 -26.79
CA ALA A 193 -1.54 4.84 -28.14
C ALA A 193 -2.24 5.80 -29.11
N THR A 194 -3.50 6.17 -28.86
CA THR A 194 -4.26 7.10 -29.71
C THR A 194 -3.86 8.55 -29.50
N GLY A 195 -3.50 8.92 -28.27
CA GLY A 195 -2.99 10.25 -27.94
C GLY A 195 -1.52 10.46 -28.30
N SER A 196 -0.77 9.40 -28.68
CA SER A 196 0.67 9.43 -28.91
C SER A 196 1.06 8.83 -30.26
N VAL A 197 0.31 9.17 -31.32
CA VAL A 197 0.43 8.57 -32.66
C VAL A 197 1.84 8.66 -33.23
N GLU A 198 2.53 9.80 -33.08
CA GLU A 198 3.90 9.97 -33.57
C GLU A 198 4.90 9.08 -32.85
N ALA A 199 4.81 8.99 -31.51
CA ALA A 199 5.69 8.14 -30.72
C ALA A 199 5.53 6.66 -31.09
N VAL A 200 4.30 6.23 -31.36
CA VAL A 200 3.95 4.89 -31.82
C VAL A 200 4.48 4.64 -33.23
N ALA A 201 4.26 5.58 -34.17
CA ALA A 201 4.71 5.45 -35.57
C ALA A 201 6.22 5.33 -35.67
N ARG A 202 6.99 6.15 -34.94
CA ARG A 202 8.47 6.08 -34.92
C ARG A 202 9.02 4.73 -34.43
N ARG A 203 8.19 3.91 -33.76
CA ARG A 203 8.59 2.61 -33.19
C ARG A 203 7.97 1.42 -33.91
N GLY A 204 7.49 1.63 -35.14
CA GLY A 204 6.96 0.56 -35.98
C GLY A 204 5.43 0.51 -36.06
N GLY A 205 4.72 1.46 -35.44
CA GLY A 205 3.28 1.58 -35.52
C GLY A 205 2.47 0.52 -34.75
N GLY A 206 1.16 0.72 -34.63
CA GLY A 206 0.23 -0.23 -34.04
C GLY A 206 0.57 -0.65 -32.61
N GLU A 207 0.07 -1.83 -32.21
CA GLU A 207 0.35 -2.39 -30.88
C GLU A 207 1.85 -2.61 -30.62
N HIS A 208 2.61 -2.96 -31.65
CA HIS A 208 4.06 -3.18 -31.52
C HIS A 208 4.80 -1.88 -31.18
N GLY A 209 4.50 -0.79 -31.90
CA GLY A 209 5.08 0.52 -31.63
C GLY A 209 4.71 1.06 -30.25
N ALA A 210 3.45 0.88 -29.82
CA ALA A 210 2.99 1.25 -28.50
C ALA A 210 3.68 0.41 -27.39
N SER A 211 3.81 -0.92 -27.59
CA SER A 211 4.53 -1.81 -26.69
C SER A 211 6.00 -1.40 -26.51
N ARG A 212 6.67 -1.03 -27.60
CA ARG A 212 8.05 -0.50 -27.56
C ARG A 212 8.13 0.83 -26.81
N ALA A 213 7.19 1.75 -27.07
CA ALA A 213 7.16 3.06 -26.41
C ALA A 213 7.05 2.92 -24.88
N ILE A 214 6.06 2.16 -24.40
CA ILE A 214 5.85 1.98 -22.96
C ILE A 214 6.99 1.20 -22.29
N THR A 215 7.58 0.23 -22.98
CA THR A 215 8.74 -0.52 -22.45
C THR A 215 9.96 0.38 -22.28
N ILE A 216 10.22 1.29 -23.23
CA ILE A 216 11.28 2.30 -23.13
C ILE A 216 10.99 3.24 -21.95
N ALA A 217 9.75 3.72 -21.83
CA ALA A 217 9.35 4.58 -20.73
C ALA A 217 9.52 3.90 -19.38
N ALA A 218 9.15 2.62 -19.26
CA ALA A 218 9.33 1.83 -18.05
C ALA A 218 10.82 1.67 -17.68
N SER A 219 11.67 1.42 -18.65
CA SER A 219 13.12 1.32 -18.43
C SER A 219 13.73 2.63 -17.96
N ARG A 220 13.24 3.77 -18.45
CA ARG A 220 13.67 5.10 -18.01
C ARG A 220 13.20 5.40 -16.57
N VAL A 221 11.97 5.00 -16.21
CA VAL A 221 11.48 5.11 -14.84
C VAL A 221 12.32 4.27 -13.87
N VAL A 222 12.66 3.03 -14.24
CA VAL A 222 13.55 2.20 -13.41
C VAL A 222 14.91 2.87 -13.21
N ARG A 223 15.46 3.50 -14.25
CA ARG A 223 16.72 4.25 -14.14
C ARG A 223 16.57 5.48 -13.25
N ALA A 224 15.52 6.29 -13.45
CA ALA A 224 15.28 7.47 -12.61
C ALA A 224 15.10 7.12 -11.13
N LEU A 225 14.46 5.97 -10.83
CA LEU A 225 14.38 5.45 -9.47
C LEU A 225 15.76 5.02 -8.94
N ALA A 226 16.56 4.35 -9.76
CA ALA A 226 17.91 3.91 -9.37
C ALA A 226 18.85 5.10 -9.13
N ASP A 227 18.77 6.16 -9.93
CA ASP A 227 19.54 7.40 -9.75
C ASP A 227 19.20 8.09 -8.40
N ALA A 228 17.99 7.87 -7.90
CA ALA A 228 17.55 8.29 -6.56
C ALA A 228 17.72 7.21 -5.48
N ALA A 229 18.64 6.27 -5.66
CA ALA A 229 18.93 5.15 -4.74
C ALA A 229 17.71 4.26 -4.42
N CYS A 230 16.66 4.29 -5.23
CA CYS A 230 15.47 3.48 -5.10
C CYS A 230 15.49 2.34 -6.13
N ARG A 231 15.78 1.11 -5.69
CA ARG A 231 15.83 -0.05 -6.59
C ARG A 231 14.43 -0.44 -7.06
N ALA A 232 14.32 -0.77 -8.34
CA ALA A 232 13.06 -1.17 -8.93
C ALA A 232 13.28 -2.14 -10.10
N ARG A 233 12.23 -2.88 -10.49
CA ARG A 233 12.24 -3.78 -11.63
C ARG A 233 10.92 -3.75 -12.39
N ILE A 234 10.96 -4.01 -13.68
CA ILE A 234 9.74 -4.13 -14.49
C ILE A 234 9.15 -5.53 -14.27
N LEU A 235 7.84 -5.61 -14.09
CA LEU A 235 7.13 -6.88 -13.91
C LEU A 235 6.90 -7.60 -15.25
N THR A 236 6.94 -8.92 -15.20
CA THR A 236 6.48 -9.81 -16.28
C THR A 236 4.94 -9.93 -16.28
N ALA A 237 4.37 -10.47 -17.34
CA ALA A 237 2.92 -10.63 -17.46
C ALA A 237 2.31 -11.48 -16.30
N PRO A 238 2.87 -12.64 -15.92
CA PRO A 238 2.37 -13.40 -14.76
C PRO A 238 2.49 -12.65 -13.43
N GLU A 239 3.54 -11.82 -13.27
CA GLU A 239 3.73 -11.02 -12.05
C GLU A 239 2.72 -9.88 -11.92
N ILE A 240 2.31 -9.25 -13.03
CA ILE A 240 1.22 -8.25 -13.03
C ILE A 240 -0.10 -8.90 -12.59
N ASP A 241 -0.42 -10.09 -13.11
CA ASP A 241 -1.61 -10.82 -12.72
C ASP A 241 -1.54 -11.25 -11.25
N SER A 242 -0.37 -11.69 -10.78
CA SER A 242 -0.12 -12.01 -9.38
C SER A 242 -0.29 -10.79 -8.47
N ALA A 243 0.24 -9.61 -8.85
CA ALA A 243 0.08 -8.36 -8.10
C ALA A 243 -1.40 -7.98 -7.94
N ALA A 244 -2.19 -8.11 -9.01
CA ALA A 244 -3.64 -7.87 -8.95
C ALA A 244 -4.34 -8.86 -8.00
N LEU A 245 -3.96 -10.14 -8.02
CA LEU A 245 -4.48 -11.16 -7.11
C LEU A 245 -4.07 -10.91 -5.64
N VAL A 246 -2.83 -10.51 -5.38
CA VAL A 246 -2.37 -10.15 -4.03
C VAL A 246 -3.25 -9.03 -3.46
N ILE A 247 -3.47 -7.97 -4.23
CA ILE A 247 -4.30 -6.83 -3.81
C ILE A 247 -5.77 -7.25 -3.60
N SER A 248 -6.29 -8.18 -4.38
CA SER A 248 -7.66 -8.71 -4.25
C SER A 248 -7.78 -9.96 -3.36
N ARG A 249 -6.74 -10.26 -2.56
CA ARG A 249 -6.69 -11.37 -1.59
C ARG A 249 -6.85 -12.74 -2.23
N GLY A 250 -6.23 -12.96 -3.39
CA GLY A 250 -6.27 -14.21 -4.13
C GLY A 250 -7.56 -14.44 -4.92
N VAL A 251 -8.47 -13.49 -4.94
CA VAL A 251 -9.76 -13.57 -5.63
C VAL A 251 -9.70 -12.80 -6.95
N ASP A 252 -10.21 -13.39 -8.02
CA ASP A 252 -10.30 -12.70 -9.31
C ASP A 252 -11.21 -11.46 -9.18
N PRO A 253 -10.72 -10.25 -9.50
CA PRO A 253 -11.53 -9.02 -9.47
C PRO A 253 -12.82 -9.10 -10.30
N ARG A 254 -12.90 -10.02 -11.28
CA ARG A 254 -14.11 -10.23 -12.10
C ARG A 254 -15.28 -10.84 -11.33
N SER A 255 -15.02 -11.50 -10.20
CA SER A 255 -16.05 -12.05 -9.31
C SER A 255 -16.71 -11.01 -8.42
N LEU A 256 -16.37 -9.71 -8.64
CA LEU A 256 -16.88 -8.59 -7.87
C LEU A 256 -18.42 -8.48 -7.96
N THR A 257 -19.04 -8.37 -6.79
CA THR A 257 -20.42 -7.91 -6.63
C THR A 257 -20.42 -6.54 -5.97
N GLN A 258 -20.98 -5.55 -6.64
CA GLN A 258 -21.06 -4.19 -6.12
C GLN A 258 -22.36 -3.97 -5.36
N THR A 259 -22.25 -3.43 -4.14
CA THR A 259 -23.35 -2.80 -3.42
C THR A 259 -23.16 -1.28 -3.42
N TRP A 260 -24.16 -0.53 -2.97
CA TRP A 260 -24.05 0.94 -2.87
C TRP A 260 -22.93 1.40 -1.92
N LYS A 261 -22.64 0.61 -0.89
CA LYS A 261 -21.69 0.95 0.18
C LYS A 261 -20.34 0.23 0.07
N HIS A 262 -20.25 -0.86 -0.68
CA HIS A 262 -19.07 -1.73 -0.69
C HIS A 262 -18.93 -2.47 -2.03
N ALA A 263 -17.71 -2.91 -2.32
CA ALA A 263 -17.42 -3.90 -3.34
C ALA A 263 -17.13 -5.24 -2.65
N LEU A 264 -17.93 -6.27 -2.92
CA LEU A 264 -17.81 -7.58 -2.32
C LEU A 264 -17.07 -8.52 -3.27
N LEU A 265 -16.03 -9.14 -2.77
CA LEU A 265 -15.38 -10.31 -3.36
C LEU A 265 -15.65 -11.52 -2.44
N PRO A 266 -15.61 -12.76 -2.94
CA PRO A 266 -15.77 -13.94 -2.09
C PRO A 266 -14.90 -13.89 -0.84
N GLY A 267 -15.55 -13.88 0.34
CA GLY A 267 -14.88 -13.86 1.66
C GLY A 267 -14.33 -12.52 2.12
N VAL A 268 -14.45 -11.44 1.33
CA VAL A 268 -13.95 -10.11 1.74
C VAL A 268 -14.84 -8.96 1.26
N CYS A 269 -14.89 -7.92 2.08
CA CYS A 269 -15.55 -6.66 1.82
C CYS A 269 -14.50 -5.57 1.53
N ASN A 270 -14.68 -4.82 0.46
CA ASN A 270 -13.80 -3.73 0.06
C ASN A 270 -14.56 -2.40 0.12
N THR A 271 -14.05 -1.47 0.90
CA THR A 271 -14.60 -0.11 1.00
C THR A 271 -13.61 0.88 0.42
N GLY A 272 -14.04 1.62 -0.58
CA GLY A 272 -13.21 2.59 -1.27
C GLY A 272 -13.52 4.03 -0.89
N TYR A 273 -12.47 4.83 -0.87
CA TYR A 273 -12.50 6.26 -0.60
C TYR A 273 -11.67 7.00 -1.63
N SER A 274 -12.09 8.18 -2.02
CA SER A 274 -11.25 9.18 -2.68
C SER A 274 -10.74 10.17 -1.65
N VAL A 275 -9.54 10.68 -1.86
CA VAL A 275 -8.98 11.77 -1.05
C VAL A 275 -9.30 13.09 -1.73
N ASP A 276 -9.82 14.05 -0.98
CA ASP A 276 -9.94 15.42 -1.46
C ASP A 276 -8.53 16.02 -1.58
N PRO A 277 -8.08 16.43 -2.78
CA PRO A 277 -6.71 16.88 -3.01
C PRO A 277 -6.27 18.05 -2.10
N ARG A 278 -7.21 18.82 -1.60
CA ARG A 278 -6.95 19.94 -0.67
C ARG A 278 -6.40 19.50 0.68
N PHE A 279 -6.69 18.27 1.07
CA PHE A 279 -6.26 17.68 2.34
C PHE A 279 -5.18 16.62 2.14
N LEU A 280 -4.73 16.43 0.88
CA LEU A 280 -3.67 15.44 0.59
C LEU A 280 -2.36 15.89 1.24
N SER A 281 -1.95 15.14 2.24
CA SER A 281 -0.72 15.38 3.02
C SER A 281 -0.15 14.07 3.52
N LYS A 282 1.11 14.09 3.98
CA LYS A 282 1.76 12.92 4.58
C LYS A 282 1.02 12.42 5.82
N GLU A 283 0.49 13.32 6.64
CA GLU A 283 -0.25 13.01 7.86
C GLU A 283 -1.57 12.30 7.54
N LEU A 284 -2.30 12.78 6.50
CA LEU A 284 -3.50 12.10 6.04
C LEU A 284 -3.17 10.72 5.50
N LEU A 285 -2.14 10.62 4.67
CA LEU A 285 -1.72 9.34 4.09
C LEU A 285 -1.29 8.33 5.18
N ALA A 286 -0.61 8.80 6.23
CA ALA A 286 -0.26 7.96 7.38
C ALA A 286 -1.51 7.43 8.11
N LYS A 287 -2.52 8.27 8.33
CA LYS A 287 -3.79 7.89 8.97
C LYS A 287 -4.57 6.80 8.22
N LEU A 288 -4.39 6.69 6.89
CA LEU A 288 -5.03 5.64 6.09
C LEU A 288 -4.58 4.21 6.46
N TRP A 289 -3.44 4.07 7.12
CA TRP A 289 -2.86 2.79 7.52
C TRP A 289 -3.18 2.40 8.98
N VAL A 290 -3.86 3.27 9.72
CA VAL A 290 -4.24 3.02 11.13
C VAL A 290 -5.35 1.97 11.28
N PRO A 291 -6.40 1.91 10.43
CA PRO A 291 -7.46 0.93 10.61
C PRO A 291 -6.97 -0.51 10.51
N SER A 292 -7.41 -1.34 11.45
CA SER A 292 -7.19 -2.78 11.34
C SER A 292 -7.93 -3.34 10.12
N SER A 293 -7.19 -4.01 9.25
CA SER A 293 -7.70 -4.50 7.97
C SER A 293 -6.95 -5.74 7.50
N LEU A 294 -7.58 -6.53 6.64
CA LEU A 294 -6.90 -7.60 5.91
C LEU A 294 -5.89 -7.05 4.90
N GLY A 295 -6.08 -5.82 4.46
CA GLY A 295 -5.19 -5.09 3.56
C GLY A 295 -5.73 -3.71 3.25
N THR A 296 -4.84 -2.75 3.23
CA THR A 296 -5.10 -1.37 2.81
C THR A 296 -4.34 -1.12 1.52
N THR A 297 -4.98 -0.46 0.57
CA THR A 297 -4.33 0.00 -0.67
C THR A 297 -4.51 1.49 -0.77
N VAL A 298 -3.41 2.21 -0.96
CA VAL A 298 -3.40 3.65 -1.23
C VAL A 298 -2.79 3.86 -2.60
N THR A 299 -3.49 4.58 -3.46
CA THR A 299 -3.02 4.89 -4.81
C THR A 299 -2.91 6.39 -4.97
N ILE A 300 -1.72 6.87 -5.32
CA ILE A 300 -1.47 8.23 -5.76
C ILE A 300 -1.43 8.23 -7.28
N ARG A 301 -2.15 9.18 -7.87
CA ARG A 301 -2.25 9.33 -9.33
C ARG A 301 -1.59 10.61 -9.76
N LEU A 302 -0.67 10.51 -10.69
CA LEU A 302 0.00 11.63 -11.35
C LEU A 302 -0.43 11.66 -12.82
N ARG A 303 -0.88 12.83 -13.29
CA ARG A 303 -1.30 13.04 -14.69
C ARG A 303 -0.62 14.30 -15.22
N PRO A 304 -0.38 14.37 -16.53
CA PRO A 304 0.11 15.60 -17.15
C PRO A 304 -0.86 16.75 -16.86
N SER A 305 -0.33 17.91 -16.48
CA SER A 305 -1.08 19.16 -16.39
C SER A 305 -0.97 19.93 -17.71
N ALA A 306 -1.99 20.75 -17.99
CA ALA A 306 -1.92 21.74 -19.05
C ALA A 306 -1.03 22.95 -18.69
N ASN A 307 -0.71 23.12 -17.39
CA ASN A 307 0.11 24.20 -16.89
C ASN A 307 1.57 23.76 -16.73
N ASP A 308 2.50 24.54 -17.27
CA ASP A 308 3.93 24.25 -17.18
C ASP A 308 4.40 24.21 -15.72
N GLY A 309 5.27 23.25 -15.42
CA GLY A 309 5.81 23.06 -14.07
C GLY A 309 4.81 22.51 -13.03
N GLN A 310 3.61 22.13 -13.48
CA GLN A 310 2.58 21.54 -12.63
C GLN A 310 2.29 20.10 -13.03
N VAL A 311 1.69 19.35 -12.10
CA VAL A 311 1.18 18.00 -12.29
C VAL A 311 -0.20 17.89 -11.65
N LEU A 312 -1.12 17.21 -12.33
CA LEU A 312 -2.40 16.84 -11.73
C LEU A 312 -2.19 15.68 -10.78
N ILE A 313 -2.56 15.87 -9.50
CA ILE A 313 -2.45 14.85 -8.47
C ILE A 313 -3.82 14.48 -7.92
N GLY A 314 -4.05 13.19 -7.71
CA GLY A 314 -5.21 12.65 -7.02
C GLY A 314 -4.83 11.46 -6.17
N ALA A 315 -5.65 11.10 -5.19
CA ALA A 315 -5.41 9.95 -4.35
C ALA A 315 -6.69 9.19 -4.02
N GLY A 316 -6.55 7.89 -3.85
CA GLY A 316 -7.61 7.01 -3.39
C GLY A 316 -7.11 6.00 -2.38
N CYS A 317 -8.03 5.52 -1.57
CA CYS A 317 -7.76 4.49 -0.59
C CYS A 317 -8.81 3.40 -0.66
N ARG A 318 -8.39 2.16 -0.45
CA ARG A 318 -9.28 1.01 -0.31
C ARG A 318 -8.89 0.20 0.92
N ILE A 319 -9.87 -0.09 1.75
CA ILE A 319 -9.72 -0.91 2.94
C ILE A 319 -10.45 -2.23 2.70
N THR A 320 -9.77 -3.35 2.91
CA THR A 320 -10.30 -4.71 2.78
C THR A 320 -10.49 -5.31 4.16
N THR A 321 -11.70 -5.81 4.45
CA THR A 321 -12.09 -6.42 5.73
C THR A 321 -12.79 -7.75 5.51
N ARG A 322 -12.95 -8.57 6.54
CA ARG A 322 -13.76 -9.80 6.47
C ARG A 322 -15.26 -9.51 6.47
N THR A 323 -15.65 -8.61 7.34
CA THR A 323 -17.04 -8.19 7.54
C THR A 323 -17.22 -6.77 7.03
N MET A 324 -18.45 -6.32 6.90
CA MET A 324 -18.74 -4.92 6.54
C MET A 324 -18.19 -4.02 7.66
N PRO A 325 -17.25 -3.11 7.35
CA PRO A 325 -16.66 -2.24 8.35
C PRO A 325 -17.61 -1.11 8.73
N GLU A 326 -17.39 -0.57 9.92
CA GLU A 326 -17.93 0.75 10.24
C GLU A 326 -17.35 1.83 9.32
N PRO A 327 -18.08 2.93 9.08
CA PRO A 327 -17.58 4.03 8.26
C PRO A 327 -16.29 4.59 8.85
N PHE A 328 -15.22 4.57 8.05
CA PHE A 328 -13.96 5.19 8.40
C PHE A 328 -14.06 6.70 8.16
N ALA A 329 -14.29 7.45 9.22
CA ALA A 329 -14.47 8.90 9.17
C ALA A 329 -13.15 9.62 9.45
N VAL A 330 -12.44 9.98 8.39
CA VAL A 330 -11.25 10.85 8.43
C VAL A 330 -11.52 12.08 7.59
N HIS A 331 -11.19 13.24 8.14
CA HIS A 331 -11.35 14.50 7.40
C HIS A 331 -10.52 14.49 6.11
N GLY A 332 -11.14 14.86 4.99
CA GLY A 332 -10.52 14.79 3.67
C GLY A 332 -10.79 13.48 2.90
N LEU A 333 -11.43 12.46 3.52
CA LEU A 333 -11.87 11.27 2.81
C LEU A 333 -13.34 11.37 2.38
N VAL A 334 -13.60 10.99 1.14
CA VAL A 334 -14.94 10.91 0.58
C VAL A 334 -15.23 9.46 0.19
N SER A 335 -16.28 8.88 0.78
CA SER A 335 -16.68 7.50 0.46
C SER A 335 -17.13 7.38 -1.00
N MET A 336 -16.65 6.36 -1.69
CA MET A 336 -16.96 6.07 -3.10
C MET A 336 -18.30 5.33 -3.27
N ARG A 337 -19.35 5.79 -2.57
CA ARG A 337 -20.70 5.19 -2.63
C ARG A 337 -21.21 5.09 -4.06
N GLY A 338 -21.72 3.92 -4.45
CA GLY A 338 -22.15 3.62 -5.81
C GLY A 338 -21.03 3.46 -6.83
N ARG A 339 -19.76 3.64 -6.42
CA ARG A 339 -18.54 3.60 -7.26
C ARG A 339 -17.45 2.70 -6.68
N HIS A 340 -17.82 1.75 -5.81
CA HIS A 340 -16.83 0.89 -5.17
C HIS A 340 -16.14 -0.08 -6.13
N LYS A 341 -16.78 -0.41 -7.26
CA LYS A 341 -16.17 -1.14 -8.36
C LYS A 341 -15.02 -0.33 -8.99
N GLU A 342 -15.30 0.91 -9.35
CA GLU A 342 -14.30 1.82 -9.89
C GLU A 342 -13.17 2.06 -8.87
N SER A 343 -13.50 2.19 -7.59
CA SER A 343 -12.51 2.27 -6.52
C SER A 343 -11.64 1.03 -6.44
N LEU A 344 -12.20 -0.18 -6.53
CA LEU A 344 -11.39 -1.40 -6.57
C LEU A 344 -10.42 -1.37 -7.75
N LEU A 345 -10.93 -1.10 -8.95
CA LEU A 345 -10.13 -1.10 -10.19
C LEU A 345 -9.06 -0.01 -10.18
N SER A 346 -9.36 1.16 -9.61
CA SER A 346 -8.39 2.26 -9.50
C SER A 346 -7.24 1.98 -8.53
N ASN A 347 -7.43 1.03 -7.62
CA ASN A 347 -6.43 0.57 -6.67
C ASN A 347 -5.71 -0.72 -7.12
N LEU A 348 -5.85 -1.11 -8.37
CA LEU A 348 -5.11 -2.21 -8.98
C LEU A 348 -4.13 -1.67 -10.02
N PRO A 349 -2.97 -2.29 -10.22
CA PRO A 349 -2.04 -1.92 -11.29
C PRO A 349 -2.56 -2.41 -12.66
N VAL A 350 -3.68 -1.83 -13.11
CA VAL A 350 -4.40 -2.25 -14.32
C VAL A 350 -4.65 -1.07 -15.26
N ALA A 351 -4.74 -1.37 -16.56
CA ALA A 351 -5.28 -0.44 -17.53
C ALA A 351 -6.81 -0.46 -17.43
N VAL A 352 -7.42 0.66 -17.11
CA VAL A 352 -8.87 0.86 -17.22
C VAL A 352 -9.11 2.30 -17.65
N SER A 353 -9.82 2.45 -18.74
CA SER A 353 -10.22 3.75 -19.25
C SER A 353 -11.17 4.46 -18.26
N ASP A 354 -11.16 5.79 -18.27
CA ASP A 354 -12.09 6.66 -17.53
C ASP A 354 -12.04 6.58 -15.98
N LEU A 355 -11.06 5.87 -15.37
CA LEU A 355 -10.96 5.85 -13.91
C LEU A 355 -10.66 7.23 -13.31
N ASP A 356 -10.00 8.12 -14.07
CA ASP A 356 -9.66 9.46 -13.60
C ASP A 356 -10.88 10.37 -13.43
N ALA A 357 -11.97 10.07 -14.17
CA ALA A 357 -13.24 10.80 -14.02
C ALA A 357 -13.95 10.52 -12.68
N VAL A 358 -13.53 9.53 -11.91
CA VAL A 358 -14.18 9.12 -10.64
C VAL A 358 -13.45 9.68 -9.41
N MET A 359 -12.23 10.19 -9.57
CA MET A 359 -11.41 10.70 -8.47
C MET A 359 -11.15 12.19 -8.66
N PRO A 360 -11.30 13.01 -7.61
CA PRO A 360 -10.92 14.42 -7.68
C PRO A 360 -9.42 14.54 -7.84
N MET A 361 -8.98 15.44 -8.70
CA MET A 361 -7.58 15.76 -8.94
C MET A 361 -7.38 17.28 -8.84
N ALA A 362 -6.17 17.70 -8.51
CA ALA A 362 -5.79 19.11 -8.46
C ALA A 362 -4.42 19.33 -9.10
N ASP A 363 -4.24 20.48 -9.73
CA ASP A 363 -2.94 20.93 -10.19
C ASP A 363 -2.09 21.37 -9.00
N VAL A 364 -0.87 20.84 -8.93
CA VAL A 364 0.12 21.20 -7.93
C VAL A 364 1.48 21.40 -8.59
N PRO A 365 2.36 22.26 -8.07
CA PRO A 365 3.75 22.33 -8.50
C PRO A 365 4.44 20.97 -8.33
N VAL A 366 5.27 20.58 -9.29
CA VAL A 366 5.96 19.26 -9.30
C VAL A 366 6.82 19.07 -8.04
N ASP A 367 7.47 20.11 -7.55
CA ASP A 367 8.29 20.08 -6.33
C ASP A 367 7.48 19.79 -5.06
N THR A 368 6.18 20.12 -5.06
CA THR A 368 5.28 19.87 -3.92
C THR A 368 5.04 18.38 -3.70
N VAL A 369 5.13 17.55 -4.76
CA VAL A 369 4.84 16.11 -4.68
C VAL A 369 5.82 15.38 -3.76
N ARG A 370 7.07 15.84 -3.64
CA ARG A 370 8.08 15.26 -2.72
C ARG A 370 7.67 15.30 -1.24
N HIS A 371 6.84 16.28 -0.85
CA HIS A 371 6.40 16.43 0.54
C HIS A 371 5.41 15.35 1.00
N LEU A 372 4.93 14.50 0.09
CA LEU A 372 4.06 13.37 0.45
C LEU A 372 4.80 12.26 1.22
N GLN A 373 6.13 12.18 1.07
CA GLN A 373 7.00 11.23 1.80
C GLN A 373 6.42 9.80 1.79
N LEU A 374 6.31 9.21 0.60
CA LEU A 374 5.76 7.87 0.43
C LEU A 374 6.84 6.81 0.74
N PRO A 375 6.64 5.91 1.71
CA PRO A 375 7.59 4.85 1.96
C PRO A 375 7.61 3.83 0.81
N PRO A 376 8.81 3.39 0.37
CA PRO A 376 8.95 2.39 -0.70
C PRO A 376 8.62 0.96 -0.25
N ALA A 377 8.54 0.72 1.07
CA ALA A 377 8.30 -0.60 1.65
C ALA A 377 7.51 -0.52 2.96
N GLY A 378 7.15 -1.68 3.52
CA GLY A 378 6.64 -1.78 4.88
C GLY A 378 7.74 -1.51 5.92
N CYS A 379 7.34 -1.06 7.09
CA CYS A 379 8.24 -0.78 8.21
C CYS A 379 8.76 -2.06 8.91
N GLY A 380 8.21 -3.23 8.58
CA GLY A 380 8.51 -4.46 9.30
C GLY A 380 7.77 -4.56 10.64
N GLN A 381 8.35 -5.27 11.58
CA GLN A 381 7.79 -5.45 12.92
C GLN A 381 8.40 -4.46 13.91
N LEU A 382 7.65 -4.16 14.98
CA LEU A 382 8.14 -3.39 16.11
C LEU A 382 9.23 -4.19 16.82
N ILE A 383 10.41 -3.58 16.96
CA ILE A 383 11.55 -4.19 17.67
C ILE A 383 11.57 -3.71 19.12
N GLY A 384 11.54 -2.39 19.32
CA GLY A 384 11.59 -1.76 20.62
C GLY A 384 11.18 -0.30 20.56
N SER A 385 11.47 0.45 21.62
CA SER A 385 11.33 1.90 21.67
C SER A 385 12.68 2.57 21.92
N ASP A 386 12.85 3.77 21.38
CA ASP A 386 13.96 4.64 21.74
C ASP A 386 13.76 5.28 23.12
N ASP A 387 14.77 6.04 23.61
CA ASP A 387 14.71 6.74 24.89
C ASP A 387 13.61 7.82 24.96
N TYR A 388 13.04 8.22 23.84
CA TYR A 388 11.92 9.17 23.74
C TYR A 388 10.55 8.48 23.72
N GLY A 389 10.51 7.14 23.74
CA GLY A 389 9.29 6.35 23.68
C GLY A 389 8.71 6.20 22.27
N HIS A 390 9.46 6.54 21.22
CA HIS A 390 9.04 6.26 19.86
C HIS A 390 9.27 4.79 19.50
N GLY A 391 8.32 4.18 18.81
CA GLY A 391 8.47 2.80 18.34
C GLY A 391 9.48 2.71 17.18
N ILE A 392 10.46 1.83 17.32
CA ILE A 392 11.41 1.52 16.24
C ILE A 392 11.05 0.18 15.63
N THR A 393 10.90 0.18 14.34
CA THR A 393 10.54 -1.01 13.56
C THR A 393 11.63 -1.36 12.57
N ALA A 394 11.77 -2.66 12.31
CA ALA A 394 12.69 -3.19 11.30
C ALA A 394 12.07 -4.37 10.59
N ARG A 395 12.49 -4.58 9.34
CA ARG A 395 12.14 -5.78 8.59
C ARG A 395 13.17 -6.87 8.91
N ILE A 396 12.72 -7.92 9.57
CA ILE A 396 13.58 -9.06 9.90
C ILE A 396 13.37 -10.25 8.96
N PHE A 397 12.49 -10.13 7.98
CA PHE A 397 12.28 -11.15 6.95
C PHE A 397 11.74 -10.55 5.65
N GLY A 398 11.77 -11.34 4.59
CA GLY A 398 11.21 -10.99 3.28
C GLY A 398 12.23 -10.39 2.31
N PRO A 399 11.79 -9.83 1.17
CA PRO A 399 12.68 -9.34 0.13
C PRO A 399 13.70 -8.33 0.64
N GLY A 400 14.98 -8.53 0.34
CA GLY A 400 16.07 -7.66 0.76
C GLY A 400 16.61 -7.92 2.17
N VAL A 401 16.13 -8.98 2.85
CA VAL A 401 16.67 -9.48 4.12
C VAL A 401 17.00 -10.96 3.96
N GLY A 402 18.27 -11.28 3.82
CA GLY A 402 18.75 -12.66 3.68
C GLY A 402 19.22 -13.26 5.00
N MET A 403 19.89 -12.45 5.83
CA MET A 403 20.58 -12.92 7.02
C MET A 403 20.37 -11.98 8.20
N VAL A 404 19.89 -12.53 9.32
CA VAL A 404 19.68 -11.81 10.58
C VAL A 404 20.40 -12.55 11.70
N TYR A 405 21.22 -11.83 12.48
CA TYR A 405 21.88 -12.37 13.66
C TYR A 405 21.22 -11.85 14.93
N VAL A 406 20.95 -12.77 15.85
CA VAL A 406 20.38 -12.47 17.16
C VAL A 406 21.27 -13.05 18.23
N ALA A 407 21.73 -12.23 19.17
CA ALA A 407 22.50 -12.67 20.33
C ALA A 407 21.80 -12.21 21.62
N GLY A 408 21.50 -13.16 22.50
CA GLY A 408 20.81 -12.89 23.76
C GLY A 408 20.02 -14.08 24.27
N GLU A 409 19.05 -13.79 25.12
CA GLU A 409 18.16 -14.80 25.70
C GLU A 409 17.22 -15.42 24.66
N LEU A 410 16.78 -16.65 24.90
CA LEU A 410 15.78 -17.31 24.08
C LEU A 410 14.46 -16.52 24.01
N TYR A 411 14.09 -15.82 25.10
CA TYR A 411 12.95 -14.94 25.13
C TYR A 411 12.96 -13.90 24.01
N LEU A 412 14.08 -13.22 23.78
CA LEU A 412 14.25 -12.26 22.67
C LEU A 412 13.95 -12.92 21.33
N ALA A 413 14.52 -14.11 21.08
CA ALA A 413 14.29 -14.85 19.86
C ALA A 413 12.82 -15.25 19.68
N GLN A 414 12.18 -15.74 20.76
CA GLN A 414 10.75 -16.09 20.76
C GLN A 414 9.88 -14.86 20.47
N GLN A 415 10.19 -13.70 21.04
CA GLN A 415 9.48 -12.44 20.76
C GLN A 415 9.60 -12.02 19.29
N LEU A 416 10.81 -12.08 18.74
CA LEU A 416 11.06 -11.76 17.34
C LEU A 416 10.29 -12.70 16.40
N VAL A 417 10.30 -14.01 16.68
CA VAL A 417 9.57 -15.02 15.91
C VAL A 417 8.06 -14.83 16.03
N PHE A 418 7.54 -14.59 17.24
CA PHE A 418 6.12 -14.31 17.48
C PHE A 418 5.63 -13.13 16.63
N ARG A 419 6.37 -12.02 16.66
CA ARG A 419 6.06 -10.80 15.89
C ARG A 419 6.25 -11.01 14.39
N ALA A 420 7.24 -11.81 13.98
CA ALA A 420 7.41 -12.18 12.58
C ALA A 420 6.20 -12.96 12.04
N VAL A 421 5.71 -13.95 12.79
CA VAL A 421 4.48 -14.69 12.45
C VAL A 421 3.27 -13.77 12.40
N ALA A 422 3.13 -12.87 13.38
CA ALA A 422 2.05 -11.88 13.42
C ALA A 422 2.08 -10.93 12.22
N THR A 423 3.26 -10.61 11.68
CA THR A 423 3.45 -9.74 10.53
C THR A 423 3.52 -10.49 9.19
N GLY A 424 3.36 -11.83 9.19
CA GLY A 424 3.15 -12.64 8.00
C GLY A 424 4.28 -13.57 7.62
N ALA A 425 5.31 -13.71 8.46
CA ALA A 425 6.33 -14.74 8.25
C ALA A 425 5.71 -16.15 8.35
N ARG A 426 6.29 -17.05 7.59
CA ARG A 426 6.12 -18.49 7.74
C ARG A 426 7.45 -19.04 8.20
N VAL A 427 7.53 -19.41 9.48
CA VAL A 427 8.77 -19.70 10.17
C VAL A 427 8.94 -21.19 10.38
N LEU A 428 10.07 -21.72 9.93
CA LEU A 428 10.54 -23.06 10.20
C LEU A 428 11.69 -22.98 11.22
N ILE A 429 11.55 -23.59 12.37
CA ILE A 429 12.57 -23.60 13.40
C ILE A 429 13.40 -24.87 13.29
N GLN A 430 14.71 -24.75 13.13
CA GLN A 430 15.68 -25.83 13.25
C GLN A 430 16.39 -25.65 14.59
N THR A 431 16.21 -26.58 15.51
CA THR A 431 16.72 -26.46 16.89
C THR A 431 17.12 -27.82 17.45
N ASP A 432 18.12 -27.83 18.32
CA ASP A 432 18.50 -28.98 19.15
C ASP A 432 17.71 -29.06 20.48
N ARG A 433 16.88 -28.02 20.78
CA ARG A 433 16.06 -27.92 21.99
C ARG A 433 14.57 -27.64 21.67
N PRO A 434 13.88 -28.57 21.00
CA PRO A 434 12.50 -28.36 20.53
C PRO A 434 11.51 -28.04 21.67
N ASP A 435 11.71 -28.59 22.87
CA ASP A 435 10.85 -28.36 24.03
C ASP A 435 10.84 -26.88 24.47
N ALA A 436 11.93 -26.15 24.24
CA ALA A 436 12.02 -24.73 24.55
C ALA A 436 11.11 -23.86 23.67
N TRP A 437 10.66 -24.37 22.52
CA TRP A 437 9.77 -23.70 21.58
C TRP A 437 8.33 -24.20 21.65
N SER A 438 8.05 -25.28 22.40
CA SER A 438 6.74 -25.94 22.43
C SER A 438 5.63 -25.00 22.85
N SER A 439 5.83 -24.24 23.92
CA SER A 439 4.81 -23.27 24.43
C SER A 439 4.39 -22.25 23.36
N LEU A 440 5.36 -21.69 22.62
CA LEU A 440 5.09 -20.74 21.54
C LEU A 440 4.33 -21.40 20.37
N ILE A 441 4.76 -22.60 19.98
CA ILE A 441 4.17 -23.33 18.86
C ILE A 441 2.73 -23.73 19.18
N ASP A 442 2.49 -24.29 20.37
CA ASP A 442 1.17 -24.72 20.84
C ASP A 442 0.21 -23.53 20.98
N SER A 443 0.71 -22.39 21.45
CA SER A 443 -0.07 -21.17 21.60
C SER A 443 -0.47 -20.55 20.24
N ILE A 444 0.40 -20.61 19.23
CA ILE A 444 0.07 -20.14 17.87
C ILE A 444 -0.83 -21.13 17.14
N ALA A 445 -0.66 -22.44 17.40
CA ALA A 445 -1.49 -23.53 16.89
C ALA A 445 -1.75 -23.50 15.37
N THR A 446 -0.77 -22.98 14.59
CA THR A 446 -0.88 -22.83 13.13
C THR A 446 0.38 -23.40 12.44
N PRO A 447 0.43 -24.73 12.20
CA PRO A 447 1.64 -25.39 11.67
C PRO A 447 2.09 -24.89 10.29
N ASP A 448 1.19 -24.31 9.51
CA ASP A 448 1.51 -23.68 8.23
C ASP A 448 2.25 -22.32 8.39
N ARG A 449 2.26 -21.77 9.61
CA ARG A 449 2.90 -20.49 9.94
C ARG A 449 4.13 -20.64 10.82
N LEU A 450 4.10 -21.58 11.76
CA LEU A 450 5.18 -21.83 12.70
C LEU A 450 5.25 -23.31 13.04
N ARG A 451 6.42 -23.93 12.87
CA ARG A 451 6.69 -25.29 13.34
C ARG A 451 8.19 -25.55 13.50
N VAL A 452 8.53 -26.58 14.29
CA VAL A 452 9.89 -27.15 14.32
C VAL A 452 10.07 -28.08 13.12
N ALA A 453 11.28 -28.05 12.55
CA ALA A 453 11.67 -28.93 11.43
C ALA A 453 11.80 -30.37 11.93
N GLY A 454 11.12 -31.31 11.27
CA GLY A 454 11.40 -32.75 11.40
C GLY A 454 12.62 -33.16 10.54
N HIS A 455 13.11 -34.36 10.73
CA HIS A 455 14.29 -34.90 10.03
C HIS A 455 14.25 -34.83 8.48
N ASN A 456 13.06 -34.63 7.88
CA ASN A 456 12.86 -34.57 6.43
C ASN A 456 12.39 -33.20 5.92
N SER A 457 12.51 -32.14 6.71
CA SER A 457 11.85 -30.85 6.41
C SER A 457 12.68 -29.88 5.57
N GLN A 458 13.85 -30.26 5.05
CA GLN A 458 14.74 -29.36 4.30
C GLN A 458 14.16 -28.81 2.98
N SER A 459 13.07 -29.36 2.45
CA SER A 459 12.50 -28.98 1.15
C SER A 459 11.12 -28.33 1.20
N ASP A 460 10.65 -27.88 2.38
CA ASP A 460 9.32 -27.29 2.46
C ASP A 460 9.29 -25.85 1.90
N ASN A 461 8.84 -25.76 0.66
CA ASN A 461 8.77 -24.52 -0.11
C ASN A 461 7.77 -23.47 0.44
N LYS A 462 7.05 -23.79 1.50
CA LYS A 462 6.02 -22.90 2.08
C LYS A 462 6.58 -21.88 3.05
N PHE A 463 7.77 -22.13 3.65
CA PHE A 463 8.37 -21.24 4.63
C PHE A 463 9.26 -20.21 3.95
N ASN A 464 9.19 -18.96 4.41
CA ASN A 464 9.98 -17.83 3.94
C ASN A 464 11.02 -17.35 4.96
N THR A 465 11.04 -17.98 6.15
CA THR A 465 11.98 -17.67 7.22
C THR A 465 12.41 -18.98 7.89
N VAL A 466 13.70 -19.17 8.09
CA VAL A 466 14.26 -20.32 8.82
C VAL A 466 15.04 -19.77 10.02
N VAL A 467 14.76 -20.32 11.20
CA VAL A 467 15.48 -20.04 12.45
C VAL A 467 16.45 -21.18 12.72
N PHE A 468 17.72 -20.86 12.96
CA PHE A 468 18.76 -21.80 13.38
C PHE A 468 19.07 -21.54 14.85
N ASP A 469 18.77 -22.50 15.71
CA ASP A 469 18.93 -22.41 17.16
C ASP A 469 19.67 -23.64 17.70
N GLY A 470 20.93 -23.49 18.07
CA GLY A 470 21.78 -24.56 18.60
C GLY A 470 22.17 -25.63 17.56
N VAL A 471 21.85 -25.46 16.29
CA VAL A 471 22.18 -26.38 15.21
C VAL A 471 23.16 -25.75 14.23
N GLU A 472 23.87 -26.60 13.46
CA GLU A 472 24.77 -26.12 12.42
C GLU A 472 24.02 -25.27 11.39
N ALA A 473 24.54 -24.06 11.14
CA ALA A 473 23.95 -23.12 10.21
C ALA A 473 24.08 -23.61 8.77
N SER A 474 22.97 -23.71 8.06
CA SER A 474 22.96 -24.00 6.63
C SER A 474 22.52 -22.77 5.84
N THR A 475 23.00 -22.64 4.61
CA THR A 475 22.56 -21.56 3.72
C THR A 475 21.15 -21.88 3.22
N PRO A 476 20.14 -21.05 3.52
CA PRO A 476 18.80 -21.25 3.02
C PRO A 476 18.74 -20.99 1.51
N ARG A 477 17.72 -21.52 0.86
CA ARG A 477 17.47 -21.23 -0.56
C ARG A 477 17.24 -19.74 -0.79
N GLY A 478 17.48 -19.28 -2.01
CA GLY A 478 17.22 -17.88 -2.41
C GLY A 478 15.78 -17.44 -2.09
N GLY A 479 15.63 -16.25 -1.53
CA GLY A 479 14.36 -15.65 -1.13
C GLY A 479 13.81 -16.08 0.24
N VAL A 480 14.55 -16.91 0.98
CA VAL A 480 14.27 -17.29 2.38
C VAL A 480 15.23 -16.55 3.29
N THR A 481 14.70 -15.92 4.34
CA THR A 481 15.52 -15.28 5.37
C THR A 481 16.02 -16.29 6.39
N ALA A 482 17.31 -16.23 6.72
CA ALA A 482 17.91 -17.00 7.81
C ALA A 482 18.01 -16.13 9.07
N LEU A 483 17.48 -16.63 10.19
CA LEU A 483 17.60 -16.04 11.51
C LEU A 483 18.51 -16.95 12.34
N TYR A 484 19.71 -16.49 12.67
CA TYR A 484 20.69 -17.26 13.44
C TYR A 484 20.71 -16.79 14.89
N LEU A 485 20.48 -17.73 15.81
CA LEU A 485 20.46 -17.47 17.24
C LEU A 485 21.77 -17.91 17.90
N TYR A 486 22.39 -17.00 18.64
CA TYR A 486 23.62 -17.20 19.37
C TYR A 486 23.47 -16.74 20.82
N ALA A 487 24.24 -17.29 21.73
CA ALA A 487 24.31 -16.79 23.09
C ALA A 487 25.06 -15.44 23.13
N GLU A 488 26.13 -15.32 22.34
CA GLU A 488 26.98 -14.13 22.30
C GLU A 488 27.41 -13.76 20.86
N PRO A 489 27.66 -12.47 20.58
CA PRO A 489 28.12 -12.02 19.26
C PRO A 489 29.45 -12.64 18.81
N SER A 490 30.29 -13.06 19.75
CA SER A 490 31.59 -13.72 19.48
C SER A 490 31.45 -15.04 18.69
N GLN A 491 30.27 -15.63 18.73
CA GLN A 491 29.93 -16.88 18.02
C GLN A 491 29.49 -16.66 16.57
N TRP A 492 29.35 -15.41 16.13
CA TRP A 492 28.91 -15.12 14.78
C TRP A 492 29.90 -15.60 13.73
N PRO A 493 29.45 -16.21 12.62
CA PRO A 493 30.30 -16.48 11.49
C PRO A 493 30.76 -15.16 10.86
N GLY A 494 31.93 -15.16 10.22
CA GLY A 494 32.56 -13.93 9.71
C GLY A 494 31.79 -13.20 8.58
N ALA A 495 30.61 -13.67 8.18
CA ALA A 495 29.75 -12.99 7.20
C ALA A 495 29.00 -11.83 7.86
N GLU A 496 28.91 -10.69 7.18
CA GLU A 496 28.16 -9.53 7.66
C GLU A 496 26.64 -9.77 7.47
N PRO A 497 25.83 -9.65 8.54
CA PRO A 497 24.38 -9.81 8.45
C PRO A 497 23.72 -8.53 7.89
N ASP A 498 22.54 -8.68 7.28
CA ASP A 498 21.71 -7.53 6.88
C ASP A 498 21.19 -6.77 8.10
N LEU A 499 21.01 -7.47 9.22
CA LEU A 499 20.54 -6.93 10.49
C LEU A 499 21.06 -7.77 11.64
N SER A 500 21.47 -7.11 12.72
CA SER A 500 21.82 -7.78 13.97
C SER A 500 21.09 -7.17 15.17
N ILE A 501 20.71 -8.03 16.10
CA ILE A 501 20.02 -7.67 17.35
C ILE A 501 20.79 -8.33 18.50
N VAL A 502 21.37 -7.50 19.36
CA VAL A 502 22.19 -7.95 20.49
C VAL A 502 21.58 -7.48 21.78
N GLN A 503 21.46 -8.39 22.74
CA GLN A 503 21.13 -8.08 24.13
C GLN A 503 22.43 -8.01 24.92
N PRO A 504 22.92 -6.80 25.30
CA PRO A 504 24.30 -6.61 25.75
C PRO A 504 24.65 -7.35 27.04
N SER A 505 23.69 -7.61 27.90
CA SER A 505 23.91 -8.23 29.21
C SER A 505 23.18 -9.56 29.35
N ALA A 506 22.95 -10.29 28.30
CA ALA A 506 22.20 -11.58 28.28
C ALA A 506 20.90 -11.60 29.13
N MET A 507 20.61 -10.56 29.88
CA MET A 507 19.43 -10.33 30.70
C MET A 507 19.08 -8.85 30.64
N GLY A 508 17.79 -8.55 30.61
CA GLY A 508 17.28 -7.18 30.63
C GLY A 508 16.47 -6.81 29.38
N ASP A 509 15.97 -5.59 29.41
CA ASP A 509 15.06 -5.04 28.38
C ASP A 509 15.78 -4.20 27.32
N ARG A 510 17.11 -4.02 27.43
CA ARG A 510 17.89 -3.26 26.44
C ARG A 510 18.48 -4.15 25.37
N ILE A 511 18.40 -3.68 24.14
CA ILE A 511 18.98 -4.31 22.95
C ILE A 511 19.71 -3.29 22.09
N LEU A 512 20.71 -3.75 21.38
CA LEU A 512 21.40 -3.01 20.33
C LEU A 512 20.94 -3.55 18.97
N LEU A 513 20.32 -2.71 18.17
CA LEU A 513 19.89 -3.00 16.81
C LEU A 513 20.88 -2.38 15.83
N SER A 514 21.49 -3.18 14.97
CA SER A 514 22.43 -2.68 13.96
C SER A 514 22.05 -3.13 12.55
N THR A 515 22.16 -2.22 11.60
CA THR A 515 21.89 -2.48 10.17
C THR A 515 22.55 -1.40 9.30
N GLY A 516 23.16 -1.79 8.17
CA GLY A 516 23.71 -0.86 7.20
C GLY A 516 24.71 0.16 7.76
N GLY A 517 25.49 -0.21 8.79
CA GLY A 517 26.44 0.67 9.45
C GLY A 517 25.84 1.60 10.52
N THR A 518 24.53 1.53 10.76
CA THR A 518 23.85 2.28 11.83
C THR A 518 23.52 1.36 12.99
N SER A 519 23.81 1.79 14.22
CA SER A 519 23.45 1.09 15.46
C SER A 519 22.63 2.00 16.35
N ILE A 520 21.56 1.45 16.94
CA ILE A 520 20.68 2.15 17.85
C ILE A 520 20.37 1.27 19.07
N GLU A 521 20.48 1.86 20.25
CA GLU A 521 20.06 1.21 21.50
C GLU A 521 18.56 1.39 21.70
N LEU A 522 17.85 0.31 22.06
CA LEU A 522 16.40 0.28 22.22
C LEU A 522 16.02 -0.42 23.50
N MET A 523 14.87 -0.06 24.04
CA MET A 523 14.19 -0.83 25.09
C MET A 523 13.16 -1.77 24.45
N LEU A 524 13.12 -3.02 24.91
CA LEU A 524 12.11 -3.99 24.50
C LEU A 524 10.73 -3.52 25.00
N VAL A 525 9.79 -3.49 24.10
CA VAL A 525 8.39 -3.17 24.41
C VAL A 525 7.62 -4.48 24.50
N THR A 526 6.91 -4.69 25.61
CA THR A 526 6.08 -5.89 25.82
C THR A 526 4.72 -5.51 26.37
N ILE A 527 3.72 -6.34 26.09
CA ILE A 527 2.38 -6.23 26.69
C ILE A 527 2.01 -7.56 27.33
N SER A 528 1.19 -7.52 28.37
CA SER A 528 0.79 -8.72 29.13
C SER A 528 0.16 -9.83 28.26
N SER A 529 -0.53 -9.46 27.19
CA SER A 529 -1.07 -10.43 26.24
C SER A 529 0.00 -11.12 25.38
N GLU A 530 1.14 -10.49 25.12
CA GLU A 530 2.29 -11.09 24.43
C GLU A 530 3.05 -12.04 25.35
N THR A 531 3.27 -11.62 26.61
CA THR A 531 3.98 -12.45 27.59
C THR A 531 3.25 -13.74 27.93
N ALA A 532 1.95 -13.82 27.72
CA ALA A 532 1.18 -15.06 27.85
C ALA A 532 1.60 -16.14 26.82
N PHE A 533 2.17 -15.74 25.67
CA PHE A 533 2.64 -16.65 24.61
C PHE A 533 4.12 -17.02 24.76
N ILE A 534 4.95 -16.09 25.18
CA ILE A 534 6.42 -16.22 25.14
C ILE A 534 7.07 -16.22 26.53
N GLY A 535 6.28 -16.02 27.60
CA GLY A 535 6.81 -15.85 28.97
C GLY A 535 7.31 -14.44 29.23
N ARG A 536 8.08 -14.25 30.31
CA ARG A 536 8.68 -12.97 30.72
C ARG A 536 10.20 -13.06 30.64
N PRO A 537 10.91 -11.93 30.39
CA PRO A 537 12.36 -11.87 30.55
C PRO A 537 12.77 -12.24 31.98
N ARG A 538 13.86 -12.97 32.14
CA ARG A 538 14.36 -13.41 33.46
C ARG A 538 14.62 -12.27 34.43
N ALA A 539 15.16 -11.15 33.94
CA ALA A 539 15.49 -9.99 34.78
C ALA A 539 14.27 -9.34 35.47
N VAL A 540 13.06 -9.51 34.92
CA VAL A 540 11.82 -8.97 35.52
C VAL A 540 11.36 -9.82 36.69
N ASP A 541 11.61 -11.12 36.64
CA ASP A 541 11.25 -12.05 37.73
C ASP A 541 12.18 -11.87 38.94
N ASP A 542 13.48 -11.63 38.73
CA ASP A 542 14.45 -11.39 39.81
C ASP A 542 14.21 -10.06 40.54
N TYR A 543 13.81 -9.00 39.85
CA TYR A 543 13.45 -7.72 40.48
C TYR A 543 12.16 -7.81 41.32
N GLN A 544 11.16 -8.56 40.88
CA GLN A 544 9.93 -8.72 41.64
C GLN A 544 10.11 -9.59 42.91
N LEU A 545 10.98 -10.59 42.87
CA LEU A 545 11.34 -11.39 44.03
C LEU A 545 12.17 -10.62 45.05
N ALA A 546 13.05 -9.72 44.62
CA ALA A 546 13.86 -8.85 45.50
C ALA A 546 13.02 -7.78 46.25
N TYR A 547 11.87 -7.39 45.70
CA TYR A 547 10.94 -6.45 46.36
C TYR A 547 9.89 -7.13 47.23
N GLN A 548 9.77 -8.47 47.20
CA GLN A 548 8.85 -9.25 48.02
C GLN A 548 9.54 -9.96 49.20
N SER A 549 10.85 -9.89 49.31
CA SER A 549 11.65 -10.35 50.42
C SER A 549 12.11 -9.17 51.30
#